data_4b90f66628561ed37e596b8a5b02a016
#
_entry.id   4b90f66628561ed37e596b8a5b02a016
#
_cell.length_a   1.000
_cell.length_b   1.000
_cell.length_c   1.000
_cell.angle_alpha   90.00
_cell.angle_beta   90.00
_cell.angle_gamma   90.00
#
_symmetry.space_group_name_H-M   'P 1'
#
loop_
_entity.id
_entity.type
_entity.pdbx_description
1 polymer ?
#
loop_
_entity_poly.entity_id
_entity_poly.type
_entity_poly.pdbx_seq_one_letter_code
_entity_poly.pdbx_strand_id
1 'polypeptide(L)'
;ESRDYLTATSCQKCLRAGGKHNDLENVGRTSRHHTFFEMLGNFSFGSYFKEEAITFAWEFLTNELGIDKKKLYITIHKDDSEAEKIWMNVVGISKEKIYKLEDKDNFWSMGDTGPCGPCSEIMYDIGEEFIDCNNPSDCSVECECGRYLEIWNLVFMQFNRTEAGELLPLPSPSIDTGMGLERLVSVLQGVRSNYDTDLFTYLIDYVSSKLNLEYGKDSESDMSIRVLSDHARAVAFLICDGVMPSSDGRGYVVRRILRRAVRHYKKLGINEPFLHNLVQLVINEMEEFYPELKSQASNIISIITNEEEKFLSTIDRGFDQLEQAMTASIDTKVLSGKDIFKLYDTFGFPVDLIEDLVRDTDYTLDLKAYEEEMLNQKNSSKKASKFKSSTAESLHRLLNREY
;
A
#
# COMPACT_ATOMS: atom_id res chain seq x y z
N GLU A 1 -0.18 21.25 -18.35
CA GLU A 1 1.23 21.56 -18.04
C GLU A 1 2.07 21.42 -19.30
N SER A 2 2.92 22.41 -19.60
CA SER A 2 3.89 22.31 -20.67
C SER A 2 5.09 21.47 -20.19
N ARG A 3 5.48 20.45 -20.95
CA ARG A 3 6.66 19.62 -20.71
C ARG A 3 7.62 19.75 -21.90
N ASP A 4 8.91 19.66 -21.63
CA ASP A 4 9.95 19.72 -22.68
C ASP A 4 10.12 18.38 -23.41
N TYR A 5 9.38 17.33 -23.00
CA TYR A 5 9.42 15.98 -23.55
C TYR A 5 8.01 15.42 -23.73
N LEU A 6 7.87 14.53 -24.72
CA LEU A 6 6.58 13.88 -25.04
C LEU A 6 6.50 12.44 -24.57
N THR A 7 7.61 11.86 -24.13
CA THR A 7 7.68 10.47 -23.64
C THR A 7 8.58 10.40 -22.42
N ALA A 8 8.29 9.47 -21.51
CA ALA A 8 9.12 9.20 -20.35
C ALA A 8 9.04 7.74 -19.94
N THR A 9 10.05 7.29 -19.20
CA THR A 9 10.03 6.04 -18.43
C THR A 9 10.47 6.34 -17.01
N SER A 10 9.99 5.55 -16.06
CA SER A 10 10.36 5.70 -14.66
C SER A 10 10.34 4.38 -13.92
N CYS A 11 11.15 4.32 -12.85
CA CYS A 11 10.95 3.43 -11.72
C CYS A 11 10.58 4.30 -10.52
N GLN A 12 9.34 4.19 -10.05
CA GLN A 12 8.80 5.05 -9.00
C GLN A 12 8.71 4.32 -7.68
N LYS A 13 9.19 4.97 -6.60
CA LYS A 13 8.89 4.54 -5.23
C LYS A 13 7.42 4.88 -4.93
N CYS A 14 6.60 3.86 -4.68
CA CYS A 14 5.17 4.00 -4.42
C CYS A 14 4.82 3.53 -3.01
N LEU A 15 3.90 4.25 -2.35
CA LEU A 15 3.34 3.86 -1.06
C LEU A 15 1.81 3.84 -1.12
N ARG A 16 1.22 2.70 -0.75
CA ARG A 16 -0.23 2.48 -0.66
C ARG A 16 -0.62 2.01 0.74
N ALA A 17 -0.85 2.96 1.63
CA ALA A 17 -1.18 2.69 3.03
C ALA A 17 -2.35 3.56 3.54
N GLY A 18 -3.26 3.95 2.65
CA GLY A 18 -4.44 4.76 2.97
C GLY A 18 -5.14 5.30 1.72
N GLY A 19 -6.34 5.90 1.89
CA GLY A 19 -7.13 6.46 0.80
C GLY A 19 -7.84 5.41 -0.06
N LYS A 20 -8.11 5.74 -1.32
CA LYS A 20 -8.86 4.91 -2.27
C LYS A 20 -8.15 3.58 -2.59
N HIS A 21 -6.82 3.57 -2.58
CA HIS A 21 -5.98 2.41 -2.88
C HIS A 21 -5.20 2.01 -1.63
N ASN A 22 -5.89 1.46 -0.63
CA ASN A 22 -5.28 1.04 0.63
C ASN A 22 -4.96 -0.45 0.61
N ASP A 23 -3.69 -0.80 0.49
CA ASP A 23 -3.22 -2.19 0.49
C ASP A 23 -2.78 -2.68 1.88
N LEU A 24 -2.72 -1.79 2.89
CA LEU A 24 -2.16 -2.11 4.20
C LEU A 24 -2.78 -3.35 4.86
N GLU A 25 -4.09 -3.53 4.69
CA GLU A 25 -4.82 -4.65 5.28
C GLU A 25 -4.52 -5.99 4.62
N ASN A 26 -4.16 -5.97 3.34
CA ASN A 26 -3.82 -7.16 2.56
C ASN A 26 -2.35 -7.58 2.73
N VAL A 27 -1.49 -6.67 3.23
CA VAL A 27 -0.07 -6.94 3.46
C VAL A 27 0.13 -8.05 4.48
N GLY A 28 0.91 -9.06 4.08
CA GLY A 28 1.15 -10.28 4.84
C GLY A 28 0.09 -11.38 4.62
N ARG A 29 -1.15 -11.03 4.27
CA ARG A 29 -2.26 -11.97 4.03
C ARG A 29 -2.28 -12.50 2.60
N THR A 30 -1.89 -11.69 1.63
CA THR A 30 -1.78 -12.07 0.23
C THR A 30 -0.32 -12.19 -0.20
N SER A 31 -0.09 -12.85 -1.31
CA SER A 31 1.25 -13.06 -1.88
C SER A 31 1.79 -11.85 -2.66
N ARG A 32 0.97 -10.82 -2.91
CA ARG A 32 1.23 -9.79 -3.94
C ARG A 32 1.01 -8.34 -3.51
N HIS A 33 0.48 -8.07 -2.30
CA HIS A 33 0.23 -6.71 -1.82
C HIS A 33 1.34 -6.23 -0.90
N HIS A 34 1.75 -4.99 -1.12
CA HIS A 34 2.81 -4.31 -0.38
C HIS A 34 2.38 -2.91 0.00
N THR A 35 2.85 -2.40 1.15
CA THR A 35 2.75 -0.98 1.49
C THR A 35 3.67 -0.13 0.61
N PHE A 36 4.92 -0.55 0.50
CA PHE A 36 5.92 0.04 -0.37
C PHE A 36 6.24 -0.92 -1.51
N PHE A 37 6.26 -0.42 -2.73
CA PHE A 37 6.67 -1.15 -3.92
C PHE A 37 7.25 -0.19 -4.96
N GLU A 38 7.97 -0.76 -5.91
CA GLU A 38 8.52 -0.03 -7.04
C GLU A 38 7.62 -0.23 -8.27
N MET A 39 7.25 0.86 -8.92
CA MET A 39 6.42 0.84 -10.12
C MET A 39 7.22 1.27 -11.33
N LEU A 40 7.38 0.36 -12.26
CA LEU A 40 7.93 0.64 -13.58
C LEU A 40 6.82 1.22 -14.45
N GLY A 41 7.11 2.28 -15.20
CA GLY A 41 6.14 2.92 -16.06
C GLY A 41 6.75 3.46 -17.35
N ASN A 42 5.96 3.46 -18.41
CA ASN A 42 6.21 4.21 -19.62
C ASN A 42 5.02 5.12 -19.91
N PHE A 43 5.33 6.33 -20.37
CA PHE A 43 4.38 7.42 -20.48
C PHE A 43 4.47 8.07 -21.84
N SER A 44 3.29 8.43 -22.37
CA SER A 44 3.19 9.26 -23.58
C SER A 44 2.29 10.47 -23.31
N PHE A 45 2.78 11.64 -23.66
CA PHE A 45 2.08 12.91 -23.54
C PHE A 45 1.67 13.38 -24.94
N GLY A 46 0.87 12.54 -25.64
CA GLY A 46 0.39 12.78 -27.00
C GLY A 46 1.40 12.41 -28.10
N SER A 47 2.42 11.60 -27.83
CA SER A 47 3.39 11.12 -28.81
C SER A 47 2.98 9.81 -29.44
N TYR A 48 2.63 8.82 -28.63
CA TYR A 48 2.09 7.52 -29.04
C TYR A 48 0.84 7.21 -28.22
N PHE A 49 0.05 6.24 -28.68
CA PHE A 49 -1.19 5.86 -27.99
C PHE A 49 -1.35 4.34 -27.90
N LYS A 50 -2.57 3.81 -28.00
CA LYS A 50 -2.90 2.41 -27.67
C LYS A 50 -2.07 1.39 -28.45
N GLU A 51 -1.93 1.53 -29.76
CA GLU A 51 -1.28 0.53 -30.60
C GLU A 51 0.20 0.35 -30.23
N GLU A 52 0.93 1.45 -30.13
CA GLU A 52 2.32 1.41 -29.75
C GLU A 52 2.50 0.99 -28.28
N ALA A 53 1.67 1.49 -27.36
CA ALA A 53 1.75 1.12 -25.94
C ALA A 53 1.55 -0.38 -25.75
N ILE A 54 0.55 -0.96 -26.39
CA ILE A 54 0.26 -2.40 -26.37
C ILE A 54 1.41 -3.20 -26.99
N THR A 55 1.90 -2.75 -28.13
CA THR A 55 3.01 -3.40 -28.84
C THR A 55 4.28 -3.39 -28.00
N PHE A 56 4.66 -2.23 -27.44
CA PHE A 56 5.83 -2.11 -26.56
C PHE A 56 5.73 -3.02 -25.33
N ALA A 57 4.58 -3.04 -24.69
CA ALA A 57 4.38 -3.88 -23.52
C ALA A 57 4.51 -5.37 -23.85
N TRP A 58 3.91 -5.79 -24.97
CA TRP A 58 3.99 -7.18 -25.40
C TRP A 58 5.40 -7.59 -25.79
N GLU A 59 6.10 -6.77 -26.58
CA GLU A 59 7.49 -7.03 -26.99
C GLU A 59 8.42 -7.09 -25.78
N PHE A 60 8.30 -6.15 -24.85
CA PHE A 60 9.11 -6.13 -23.65
C PHE A 60 8.95 -7.42 -22.83
N LEU A 61 7.70 -7.82 -22.54
CA LEU A 61 7.45 -9.04 -21.74
C LEU A 61 7.89 -10.31 -22.45
N THR A 62 7.62 -10.42 -23.76
CA THR A 62 7.79 -11.70 -24.47
C THR A 62 9.11 -11.85 -25.19
N ASN A 63 9.70 -10.78 -25.70
CA ASN A 63 10.95 -10.81 -26.44
C ASN A 63 12.15 -10.46 -25.56
N GLU A 64 12.05 -9.38 -24.75
CA GLU A 64 13.16 -8.95 -23.91
C GLU A 64 13.24 -9.76 -22.62
N LEU A 65 12.12 -9.98 -21.95
CA LEU A 65 12.08 -10.74 -20.68
C LEU A 65 11.82 -12.23 -20.87
N GLY A 66 11.45 -12.68 -22.06
CA GLY A 66 11.26 -14.10 -22.40
C GLY A 66 10.08 -14.77 -21.70
N ILE A 67 9.07 -14.02 -21.25
CA ILE A 67 7.90 -14.58 -20.60
C ILE A 67 7.06 -15.37 -21.61
N ASP A 68 6.65 -16.58 -21.24
CA ASP A 68 5.87 -17.47 -22.11
C ASP A 68 4.51 -16.87 -22.45
N LYS A 69 4.31 -16.58 -23.73
CA LYS A 69 3.04 -16.05 -24.31
C LYS A 69 1.82 -16.91 -23.96
N LYS A 70 2.01 -18.21 -23.69
CA LYS A 70 0.92 -19.12 -23.34
C LYS A 70 0.35 -18.81 -21.95
N LYS A 71 1.15 -18.23 -21.08
CA LYS A 71 0.76 -17.87 -19.71
C LYS A 71 0.19 -16.45 -19.59
N LEU A 72 0.18 -15.68 -20.69
CA LEU A 72 -0.33 -14.30 -20.70
C LEU A 72 -1.80 -14.25 -21.12
N TYR A 73 -2.59 -13.52 -20.37
CA TYR A 73 -3.99 -13.21 -20.58
C TYR A 73 -4.19 -11.69 -20.53
N ILE A 74 -5.22 -11.20 -21.19
CA ILE A 74 -5.48 -9.78 -21.33
C ILE A 74 -6.85 -9.44 -20.79
N THR A 75 -6.94 -8.38 -19.98
CA THR A 75 -8.22 -7.75 -19.66
C THR A 75 -8.32 -6.42 -20.40
N ILE A 76 -9.52 -6.04 -20.79
CA ILE A 76 -9.84 -4.77 -21.43
C ILE A 76 -11.16 -4.25 -20.91
N HIS A 77 -11.36 -2.93 -20.99
CA HIS A 77 -12.67 -2.36 -20.72
C HIS A 77 -13.69 -2.86 -21.76
N LYS A 78 -14.89 -3.23 -21.32
CA LYS A 78 -15.93 -3.83 -22.16
C LYS A 78 -16.26 -3.05 -23.42
N ASP A 79 -16.18 -1.71 -23.36
CA ASP A 79 -16.52 -0.81 -24.47
C ASP A 79 -15.26 -0.42 -25.31
N ASP A 80 -14.06 -0.87 -24.94
CA ASP A 80 -12.83 -0.56 -25.67
C ASP A 80 -12.57 -1.56 -26.81
N SER A 81 -13.39 -1.45 -27.86
CA SER A 81 -13.25 -2.28 -29.06
C SER A 81 -11.98 -1.99 -29.86
N GLU A 82 -11.34 -0.85 -29.64
CA GLU A 82 -10.08 -0.49 -30.29
C GLU A 82 -8.94 -1.32 -29.70
N ALA A 83 -8.82 -1.37 -28.36
CA ALA A 83 -7.83 -2.21 -27.68
C ALA A 83 -8.02 -3.69 -28.03
N GLU A 84 -9.27 -4.20 -28.09
CA GLU A 84 -9.57 -5.56 -28.51
C GLU A 84 -8.98 -5.87 -29.90
N LYS A 85 -9.20 -4.98 -30.86
CA LYS A 85 -8.68 -5.15 -32.23
C LYS A 85 -7.17 -5.11 -32.28
N ILE A 86 -6.52 -4.26 -31.50
CA ILE A 86 -5.05 -4.18 -31.45
C ILE A 86 -4.49 -5.48 -30.88
N TRP A 87 -5.00 -5.96 -29.76
CA TRP A 87 -4.57 -7.22 -29.17
C TRP A 87 -4.75 -8.41 -30.12
N MET A 88 -5.88 -8.49 -30.83
CA MET A 88 -6.16 -9.60 -31.75
C MET A 88 -5.39 -9.49 -33.06
N ASN A 89 -5.35 -8.33 -33.69
CA ASN A 89 -4.90 -8.20 -35.08
C ASN A 89 -3.43 -7.76 -35.20
N VAL A 90 -2.92 -6.96 -34.26
CA VAL A 90 -1.55 -6.46 -34.27
C VAL A 90 -0.66 -7.42 -33.46
N VAL A 91 -1.06 -7.74 -32.24
CA VAL A 91 -0.29 -8.62 -31.34
C VAL A 91 -0.54 -10.10 -31.63
N GLY A 92 -1.74 -10.47 -32.08
CA GLY A 92 -2.10 -11.84 -32.43
C GLY A 92 -2.57 -12.69 -31.25
N ILE A 93 -3.10 -12.08 -30.20
CA ILE A 93 -3.70 -12.79 -29.07
C ILE A 93 -5.01 -13.43 -29.50
N SER A 94 -5.22 -14.69 -29.13
CA SER A 94 -6.47 -15.38 -29.38
C SER A 94 -7.61 -14.81 -28.53
N LYS A 95 -8.81 -14.77 -29.08
CA LYS A 95 -9.96 -14.11 -28.47
C LYS A 95 -10.32 -14.70 -27.09
N GLU A 96 -10.11 -15.99 -26.90
CA GLU A 96 -10.38 -16.71 -25.64
C GLU A 96 -9.44 -16.29 -24.49
N LYS A 97 -8.39 -15.56 -24.78
CA LYS A 97 -7.47 -14.99 -23.79
C LYS A 97 -7.71 -13.52 -23.49
N ILE A 98 -8.76 -12.92 -24.09
CA ILE A 98 -9.11 -11.52 -23.90
C ILE A 98 -10.44 -11.46 -23.14
N TYR A 99 -10.41 -10.87 -21.96
CA TYR A 99 -11.56 -10.72 -21.06
C TYR A 99 -12.03 -9.28 -21.03
N LYS A 100 -13.34 -9.09 -21.11
CA LYS A 100 -14.00 -7.77 -21.09
C LYS A 100 -14.58 -7.52 -19.70
N LEU A 101 -14.01 -6.55 -19.00
CA LEU A 101 -14.41 -6.22 -17.64
C LEU A 101 -15.07 -4.83 -17.58
N GLU A 102 -15.72 -4.57 -16.45
CA GLU A 102 -16.46 -3.34 -16.17
C GLU A 102 -15.53 -2.19 -15.71
N ASP A 103 -16.15 -1.02 -15.47
CA ASP A 103 -15.45 0.18 -14.98
C ASP A 103 -14.66 -0.07 -13.68
N LYS A 104 -15.11 -0.97 -12.84
CA LYS A 104 -14.45 -1.29 -11.57
C LYS A 104 -13.03 -1.78 -11.79
N ASP A 105 -12.81 -2.58 -12.84
CA ASP A 105 -11.56 -3.29 -13.08
C ASP A 105 -10.74 -2.64 -14.20
N ASN A 106 -11.37 -2.24 -15.31
CA ASN A 106 -10.67 -1.73 -16.48
C ASN A 106 -10.99 -0.27 -16.85
N PHE A 107 -11.34 0.57 -15.88
CA PHE A 107 -11.40 2.03 -16.05
C PHE A 107 -10.66 2.75 -14.93
N TRP A 108 -9.56 3.40 -15.27
CA TRP A 108 -8.71 4.10 -14.31
C TRP A 108 -9.05 5.60 -14.24
N SER A 109 -9.02 6.13 -13.02
CA SER A 109 -9.14 7.57 -12.76
C SER A 109 -8.23 7.98 -11.62
N MET A 110 -7.57 9.14 -11.77
CA MET A 110 -6.68 9.70 -10.73
C MET A 110 -7.45 10.00 -9.43
N GLY A 111 -8.70 10.44 -9.55
CA GLY A 111 -9.57 10.79 -8.43
C GLY A 111 -11.01 10.90 -8.88
N ASP A 112 -11.80 11.66 -8.15
CA ASP A 112 -13.20 11.92 -8.51
C ASP A 112 -13.29 12.83 -9.74
N THR A 113 -12.27 13.64 -9.99
CA THR A 113 -12.13 14.53 -11.16
C THR A 113 -10.73 14.39 -11.77
N GLY A 114 -10.57 14.82 -13.03
CA GLY A 114 -9.28 14.84 -13.71
C GLY A 114 -9.12 13.77 -14.79
N PRO A 115 -7.90 13.56 -15.29
CA PRO A 115 -7.60 12.62 -16.36
C PRO A 115 -8.03 11.19 -16.00
N CYS A 116 -8.65 10.52 -16.96
CA CYS A 116 -9.14 9.16 -16.80
C CYS A 116 -9.32 8.47 -18.17
N GLY A 117 -9.51 7.16 -18.13
CA GLY A 117 -9.79 6.40 -19.34
C GLY A 117 -9.82 4.90 -19.11
N PRO A 118 -10.23 4.13 -20.14
CA PRO A 118 -10.16 2.68 -20.08
C PRO A 118 -8.73 2.23 -19.95
N CYS A 119 -8.53 1.04 -19.39
CA CYS A 119 -7.24 0.42 -19.30
C CYS A 119 -7.28 -1.03 -19.78
N SER A 120 -6.11 -1.55 -20.08
CA SER A 120 -5.88 -2.95 -20.41
C SER A 120 -4.81 -3.51 -19.49
N GLU A 121 -5.09 -4.64 -18.88
CA GLU A 121 -4.13 -5.29 -17.99
C GLU A 121 -3.56 -6.55 -18.63
N ILE A 122 -2.29 -6.79 -18.38
CA ILE A 122 -1.62 -8.03 -18.75
C ILE A 122 -1.53 -8.89 -17.50
N MET A 123 -2.20 -10.03 -17.55
CA MET A 123 -2.30 -11.00 -16.47
C MET A 123 -1.38 -12.20 -16.76
N TYR A 124 -0.71 -12.70 -15.74
CA TYR A 124 0.12 -13.89 -15.82
C TYR A 124 -0.51 -15.05 -15.07
N ASP A 125 -0.70 -16.20 -15.74
CA ASP A 125 -1.18 -17.44 -15.13
C ASP A 125 -0.01 -18.14 -14.43
N ILE A 126 -0.03 -18.14 -13.08
CA ILE A 126 1.01 -18.77 -12.26
C ILE A 126 0.91 -20.30 -12.22
N GLY A 127 -0.20 -20.89 -12.71
CA GLY A 127 -0.43 -22.34 -12.77
C GLY A 127 -1.50 -22.83 -11.79
N GLU A 128 -2.11 -23.96 -12.14
CA GLU A 128 -3.21 -24.55 -11.36
C GLU A 128 -2.75 -25.16 -10.04
N GLU A 129 -1.53 -25.68 -10.00
CA GLU A 129 -0.93 -26.30 -8.83
C GLU A 129 -0.73 -25.34 -7.65
N PHE A 130 -0.86 -24.05 -7.89
CA PHE A 130 -0.63 -23.00 -6.88
C PHE A 130 -1.91 -22.36 -6.36
N ILE A 131 -3.09 -22.93 -6.66
CA ILE A 131 -4.36 -22.26 -6.38
C ILE A 131 -5.03 -22.85 -5.15
N ASP A 132 -5.48 -21.97 -4.28
CA ASP A 132 -6.52 -22.25 -3.28
C ASP A 132 -7.87 -21.74 -3.80
N CYS A 133 -8.31 -22.29 -4.93
CA CYS A 133 -9.55 -21.94 -5.58
C CYS A 133 -10.62 -23.00 -5.30
N ASN A 134 -11.75 -22.57 -4.77
CA ASN A 134 -12.89 -23.47 -4.47
C ASN A 134 -13.46 -24.16 -5.73
N ASN A 135 -13.27 -23.57 -6.91
CA ASN A 135 -13.69 -24.13 -8.19
C ASN A 135 -12.61 -23.95 -9.27
N PRO A 136 -11.57 -24.80 -9.29
CA PRO A 136 -10.47 -24.66 -10.25
C PRO A 136 -10.87 -24.76 -11.72
N SER A 137 -11.94 -25.50 -12.03
CA SER A 137 -12.43 -25.68 -13.42
C SER A 137 -13.04 -24.42 -14.03
N ASP A 138 -13.58 -23.54 -13.21
CA ASP A 138 -14.20 -22.28 -13.65
C ASP A 138 -13.33 -21.06 -13.30
N CYS A 139 -12.07 -21.29 -12.91
CA CYS A 139 -11.15 -20.23 -12.54
C CYS A 139 -10.78 -19.39 -13.77
N SER A 140 -10.99 -18.09 -13.69
CA SER A 140 -10.71 -17.09 -14.73
C SER A 140 -9.95 -15.92 -14.16
N VAL A 141 -9.63 -14.93 -15.00
CA VAL A 141 -8.98 -13.67 -14.58
C VAL A 141 -9.82 -12.87 -13.59
N GLU A 142 -11.12 -13.11 -13.49
CA GLU A 142 -12.04 -12.48 -12.54
C GLU A 142 -11.99 -13.13 -11.15
N CYS A 143 -11.31 -14.29 -11.04
CA CYS A 143 -11.22 -15.00 -9.77
C CYS A 143 -10.16 -14.36 -8.85
N GLU A 144 -10.56 -14.02 -7.63
CA GLU A 144 -9.66 -13.43 -6.63
C GLU A 144 -8.70 -14.44 -5.97
N CYS A 145 -8.68 -15.71 -6.44
CA CYS A 145 -7.82 -16.76 -5.87
C CYS A 145 -6.31 -16.51 -6.04
N GLY A 146 -5.92 -15.56 -6.89
CA GLY A 146 -4.54 -15.18 -7.12
C GLY A 146 -3.81 -15.96 -8.22
N ARG A 147 -4.48 -16.87 -8.94
CA ARG A 147 -3.90 -17.58 -10.10
C ARG A 147 -3.47 -16.61 -11.20
N TYR A 148 -4.34 -15.69 -11.55
CA TYR A 148 -4.06 -14.69 -12.56
C TYR A 148 -3.50 -13.44 -11.89
N LEU A 149 -2.19 -13.24 -12.01
CA LEU A 149 -1.48 -12.12 -11.43
C LEU A 149 -1.42 -10.98 -12.44
N GLU A 150 -2.06 -9.84 -12.13
CA GLU A 150 -1.84 -8.61 -12.87
C GLU A 150 -0.38 -8.20 -12.75
N ILE A 151 0.35 -8.17 -13.88
CA ILE A 151 1.75 -7.77 -13.93
C ILE A 151 1.93 -6.36 -14.51
N TRP A 152 1.06 -5.92 -15.43
CA TRP A 152 1.14 -4.61 -16.05
C TRP A 152 -0.24 -4.04 -16.35
N ASN A 153 -0.48 -2.79 -15.96
CA ASN A 153 -1.67 -2.03 -16.30
C ASN A 153 -1.33 -0.93 -17.32
N LEU A 154 -1.99 -0.92 -18.47
CA LEU A 154 -1.85 0.05 -19.54
C LEU A 154 -3.06 0.97 -19.54
N VAL A 155 -2.92 2.21 -19.04
CA VAL A 155 -4.00 3.17 -18.95
C VAL A 155 -4.01 4.07 -20.19
N PHE A 156 -5.15 4.13 -20.86
CA PHE A 156 -5.41 4.94 -22.05
C PHE A 156 -6.17 6.21 -21.65
N MET A 157 -5.43 7.22 -21.17
CA MET A 157 -6.01 8.48 -20.74
C MET A 157 -6.55 9.26 -21.93
N GLN A 158 -7.84 9.21 -22.13
CA GLN A 158 -8.51 9.88 -23.26
C GLN A 158 -9.64 10.83 -22.82
N PHE A 159 -9.97 10.86 -21.52
CA PHE A 159 -11.00 11.73 -20.98
C PHE A 159 -10.50 12.55 -19.79
N ASN A 160 -11.18 13.68 -19.56
CA ASN A 160 -11.12 14.44 -18.32
C ASN A 160 -12.49 14.38 -17.65
N ARG A 161 -12.57 13.87 -16.42
CA ARG A 161 -13.81 13.84 -15.64
C ARG A 161 -14.00 15.17 -14.92
N THR A 162 -15.14 15.80 -15.16
CA THR A 162 -15.55 17.06 -14.53
C THR A 162 -16.12 16.83 -13.12
N GLU A 163 -16.29 17.90 -12.33
CA GLU A 163 -17.00 17.83 -11.03
C GLU A 163 -18.46 17.34 -11.15
N ALA A 164 -19.09 17.54 -12.31
CA ALA A 164 -20.43 17.03 -12.62
C ALA A 164 -20.43 15.54 -13.02
N GLY A 165 -19.24 14.91 -13.11
CA GLY A 165 -19.08 13.50 -13.53
C GLY A 165 -19.06 13.29 -15.03
N GLU A 166 -19.10 14.35 -15.86
CA GLU A 166 -19.07 14.25 -17.31
C GLU A 166 -17.65 13.89 -17.80
N LEU A 167 -17.57 13.01 -18.80
CA LEU A 167 -16.31 12.63 -19.44
C LEU A 167 -16.11 13.47 -20.71
N LEU A 168 -15.20 14.43 -20.65
CA LEU A 168 -14.83 15.26 -21.78
C LEU A 168 -13.57 14.70 -22.45
N PRO A 169 -13.53 14.57 -23.80
CA PRO A 169 -12.32 14.11 -24.48
C PRO A 169 -11.12 15.01 -24.18
N LEU A 170 -9.96 14.40 -23.93
CA LEU A 170 -8.70 15.13 -23.81
C LEU A 170 -8.25 15.62 -25.20
N PRO A 171 -7.72 16.85 -25.32
CA PRO A 171 -7.20 17.37 -26.57
C PRO A 171 -6.06 16.51 -27.15
N SER A 172 -5.30 15.87 -26.29
CA SER A 172 -4.21 14.98 -26.62
C SER A 172 -4.26 13.76 -25.73
N PRO A 173 -4.77 12.61 -26.22
CA PRO A 173 -4.78 11.37 -25.48
C PRO A 173 -3.37 10.97 -25.06
N SER A 174 -3.23 10.42 -23.88
CA SER A 174 -1.95 10.11 -23.24
C SER A 174 -1.92 8.66 -22.76
N ILE A 175 -0.72 8.14 -22.59
CA ILE A 175 -0.48 6.80 -22.02
C ILE A 175 0.14 6.98 -20.65
N ASP A 176 -0.41 6.27 -19.68
CA ASP A 176 0.13 6.08 -18.35
C ASP A 176 0.13 4.58 -18.07
N THR A 177 1.28 4.02 -17.68
CA THR A 177 1.35 2.59 -17.40
C THR A 177 1.98 2.34 -16.04
N GLY A 178 1.60 1.21 -15.43
CA GLY A 178 2.16 0.78 -14.16
C GLY A 178 2.40 -0.72 -14.12
N MET A 179 3.65 -1.11 -13.93
CA MET A 179 4.08 -2.51 -13.74
C MET A 179 4.78 -2.63 -12.39
N GLY A 180 4.22 -3.44 -11.49
CA GLY A 180 4.85 -3.69 -10.19
C GLY A 180 6.14 -4.48 -10.34
N LEU A 181 7.27 -3.90 -9.91
CA LEU A 181 8.58 -4.56 -9.99
C LEU A 181 8.56 -5.88 -9.21
N GLU A 182 8.03 -5.89 -8.00
CA GLU A 182 7.96 -7.07 -7.14
C GLU A 182 7.15 -8.21 -7.79
N ARG A 183 6.05 -7.87 -8.47
CA ARG A 183 5.24 -8.86 -9.22
C ARG A 183 5.99 -9.39 -10.43
N LEU A 184 6.65 -8.52 -11.19
CA LEU A 184 7.45 -8.92 -12.33
C LEU A 184 8.60 -9.83 -11.91
N VAL A 185 9.31 -9.50 -10.84
CA VAL A 185 10.42 -10.29 -10.31
C VAL A 185 9.94 -11.67 -9.89
N SER A 186 8.77 -11.80 -9.23
CA SER A 186 8.24 -13.11 -8.86
C SER A 186 7.97 -14.00 -10.08
N VAL A 187 7.46 -13.42 -11.16
CA VAL A 187 7.26 -14.14 -12.44
C VAL A 187 8.59 -14.59 -13.05
N LEU A 188 9.60 -13.71 -13.09
CA LEU A 188 10.90 -14.00 -13.67
C LEU A 188 11.70 -15.03 -12.86
N GLN A 189 11.58 -15.00 -11.55
CA GLN A 189 12.21 -16.00 -10.66
C GLN A 189 11.40 -17.30 -10.56
N GLY A 190 10.19 -17.34 -11.14
CA GLY A 190 9.33 -18.52 -11.15
C GLY A 190 8.84 -18.91 -9.76
N VAL A 191 8.68 -17.93 -8.86
CA VAL A 191 8.18 -18.13 -7.50
C VAL A 191 6.72 -17.71 -7.37
N ARG A 192 6.05 -18.23 -6.34
CA ARG A 192 4.61 -18.10 -6.14
C ARG A 192 4.21 -16.77 -5.50
N SER A 193 5.07 -16.25 -4.68
CA SER A 193 4.82 -15.04 -3.88
C SER A 193 5.93 -14.02 -4.11
N ASN A 194 5.59 -12.75 -4.10
CA ASN A 194 6.58 -11.69 -4.10
C ASN A 194 7.55 -11.82 -2.91
N TYR A 195 7.05 -12.36 -1.78
CA TYR A 195 7.86 -12.61 -0.58
C TYR A 195 8.88 -13.74 -0.72
N ASP A 196 8.74 -14.58 -1.76
CA ASP A 196 9.69 -15.67 -2.05
C ASP A 196 10.82 -15.23 -2.99
N THR A 197 10.81 -13.96 -3.41
CA THR A 197 11.86 -13.35 -4.24
C THR A 197 13.04 -12.89 -3.40
N ASP A 198 14.18 -12.68 -4.04
CA ASP A 198 15.38 -12.10 -3.44
C ASP A 198 15.15 -10.70 -2.84
N LEU A 199 14.11 -9.97 -3.30
CA LEU A 199 13.70 -8.69 -2.73
C LEU A 199 13.21 -8.78 -1.27
N PHE A 200 12.85 -9.97 -0.79
CA PHE A 200 12.30 -10.18 0.56
C PHE A 200 12.95 -11.32 1.35
N THR A 201 13.49 -12.34 0.69
CA THR A 201 13.99 -13.55 1.37
C THR A 201 15.05 -13.24 2.41
N TYR A 202 15.95 -12.28 2.17
CA TYR A 202 16.97 -11.88 3.15
C TYR A 202 16.38 -11.34 4.46
N LEU A 203 15.22 -10.66 4.41
CA LEU A 203 14.50 -10.19 5.60
C LEU A 203 13.78 -11.33 6.31
N ILE A 204 13.12 -12.20 5.53
CA ILE A 204 12.39 -13.36 6.01
C ILE A 204 13.34 -14.32 6.72
N ASP A 205 14.50 -14.61 6.10
CA ASP A 205 15.53 -15.49 6.65
C ASP A 205 16.13 -14.93 7.94
N TYR A 206 16.35 -13.62 7.99
CA TYR A 206 16.83 -12.96 9.22
C TYR A 206 15.84 -13.13 10.36
N VAL A 207 14.56 -12.85 10.17
CA VAL A 207 13.52 -12.99 11.21
C VAL A 207 13.38 -14.46 11.62
N SER A 208 13.31 -15.36 10.66
CA SER A 208 13.15 -16.80 10.87
C SER A 208 14.33 -17.37 11.68
N SER A 209 15.56 -17.03 11.30
CA SER A 209 16.78 -17.45 12.01
C SER A 209 16.83 -16.88 13.42
N LYS A 210 16.50 -15.61 13.59
CA LYS A 210 16.55 -14.92 14.89
C LYS A 210 15.59 -15.53 15.90
N LEU A 211 14.43 -15.99 15.42
CA LEU A 211 13.36 -16.56 16.26
C LEU A 211 13.34 -18.09 16.26
N ASN A 212 14.22 -18.73 15.53
CA ASN A 212 14.23 -20.19 15.32
C ASN A 212 12.87 -20.70 14.80
N LEU A 213 12.27 -19.96 13.84
CA LEU A 213 11.03 -20.30 13.15
C LEU A 213 11.35 -20.85 11.76
N GLU A 214 10.50 -21.74 11.26
CA GLU A 214 10.56 -22.25 9.90
C GLU A 214 9.44 -21.58 9.07
N TYR A 215 9.83 -20.65 8.17
CA TYR A 215 8.88 -19.98 7.30
C TYR A 215 8.17 -20.97 6.37
N GLY A 216 6.87 -20.82 6.18
CA GLY A 216 6.03 -21.76 5.42
C GLY A 216 5.35 -22.85 6.24
N LYS A 217 5.54 -22.89 7.58
CA LYS A 217 4.95 -23.91 8.45
C LYS A 217 3.74 -23.44 9.26
N ASP A 218 3.73 -22.18 9.68
CA ASP A 218 2.64 -21.60 10.45
C ASP A 218 2.17 -20.29 9.80
N SER A 219 0.94 -20.29 9.31
CA SER A 219 0.37 -19.18 8.54
C SER A 219 0.33 -17.85 9.32
N GLU A 220 0.17 -17.88 10.65
CA GLU A 220 0.13 -16.67 11.47
C GLU A 220 1.53 -16.07 11.68
N SER A 221 2.51 -16.92 11.92
CA SER A 221 3.91 -16.50 11.99
C SER A 221 4.39 -15.99 10.64
N ASP A 222 4.07 -16.70 9.56
CA ASP A 222 4.41 -16.30 8.19
C ASP A 222 3.81 -14.95 7.83
N MET A 223 2.55 -14.72 8.17
CA MET A 223 1.90 -13.41 7.98
C MET A 223 2.67 -12.31 8.72
N SER A 224 3.04 -12.56 9.98
CA SER A 224 3.78 -11.58 10.78
C SER A 224 5.17 -11.30 10.21
N ILE A 225 5.88 -12.32 9.74
CA ILE A 225 7.19 -12.19 9.09
C ILE A 225 7.08 -11.37 7.79
N ARG A 226 6.07 -11.62 6.96
CA ARG A 226 5.81 -10.83 5.74
C ARG A 226 5.50 -9.38 6.03
N VAL A 227 4.68 -9.11 7.04
CA VAL A 227 4.39 -7.74 7.48
C VAL A 227 5.65 -7.01 7.93
N LEU A 228 6.51 -7.66 8.71
CA LEU A 228 7.78 -7.08 9.17
C LEU A 228 8.69 -6.74 7.98
N SER A 229 8.81 -7.65 7.02
CA SER A 229 9.64 -7.48 5.82
C SER A 229 9.15 -6.32 4.95
N ASP A 230 7.85 -6.25 4.69
CA ASP A 230 7.22 -5.15 3.94
C ASP A 230 7.38 -3.81 4.65
N HIS A 231 7.06 -3.77 5.95
CA HIS A 231 7.06 -2.53 6.72
C HIS A 231 8.45 -1.98 6.95
N ALA A 232 9.48 -2.83 7.05
CA ALA A 232 10.87 -2.39 7.11
C ALA A 232 11.26 -1.61 5.86
N ARG A 233 10.90 -2.09 4.66
CA ARG A 233 11.10 -1.38 3.40
C ARG A 233 10.33 -0.05 3.40
N ALA A 234 9.04 -0.09 3.74
CA ALA A 234 8.18 1.09 3.72
C ALA A 234 8.70 2.22 4.62
N VAL A 235 9.05 1.93 5.88
CA VAL A 235 9.50 2.98 6.82
C VAL A 235 10.90 3.49 6.49
N ALA A 236 11.80 2.64 5.96
CA ALA A 236 13.11 3.05 5.50
C ALA A 236 13.00 4.15 4.44
N PHE A 237 12.22 3.92 3.40
CA PHE A 237 12.06 4.89 2.31
C PHE A 237 11.25 6.12 2.72
N LEU A 238 10.17 5.97 3.50
CA LEU A 238 9.39 7.11 3.97
C LEU A 238 10.23 8.10 4.77
N ILE A 239 11.03 7.60 5.72
CA ILE A 239 11.89 8.45 6.55
C ILE A 239 13.04 9.03 5.72
N CYS A 240 13.63 8.25 4.81
CA CYS A 240 14.62 8.70 3.87
C CYS A 240 14.11 9.88 3.02
N ASP A 241 12.87 9.81 2.55
CA ASP A 241 12.22 10.87 1.78
C ASP A 241 11.68 12.02 2.66
N GLY A 242 12.05 12.07 3.95
CA GLY A 242 11.78 13.18 4.87
C GLY A 242 10.40 13.13 5.55
N VAL A 243 9.67 12.01 5.46
CA VAL A 243 8.38 11.87 6.15
C VAL A 243 8.59 11.34 7.56
N MET A 244 8.57 12.24 8.55
CA MET A 244 8.80 11.89 9.96
C MET A 244 7.52 11.38 10.64
N PRO A 245 7.62 10.41 11.58
CA PRO A 245 6.47 9.95 12.36
C PRO A 245 5.81 11.10 13.12
N SER A 246 4.50 11.29 12.96
CA SER A 246 3.73 12.35 13.65
C SER A 246 2.33 11.89 14.02
N SER A 247 1.55 12.76 14.66
CA SER A 247 0.17 12.48 15.07
C SER A 247 -0.87 12.71 13.97
N ASP A 248 -0.48 13.33 12.85
CA ASP A 248 -1.39 13.69 11.76
C ASP A 248 -0.69 13.67 10.41
N GLY A 249 -1.47 13.84 9.34
CA GLY A 249 -0.98 13.94 7.97
C GLY A 249 -0.15 12.72 7.52
N ARG A 250 0.84 12.97 6.67
CA ARG A 250 1.70 11.90 6.12
C ARG A 250 2.53 11.19 7.20
N GLY A 251 2.97 11.90 8.23
CA GLY A 251 3.75 11.31 9.32
C GLY A 251 2.93 10.36 10.19
N TYR A 252 1.60 10.52 10.26
CA TYR A 252 0.73 9.55 10.89
C TYR A 252 0.77 8.19 10.17
N VAL A 253 0.84 8.18 8.84
CA VAL A 253 0.97 6.95 8.06
C VAL A 253 2.26 6.21 8.42
N VAL A 254 3.40 6.92 8.53
CA VAL A 254 4.69 6.33 8.99
C VAL A 254 4.53 5.69 10.37
N ARG A 255 3.97 6.45 11.32
CA ARG A 255 3.73 5.97 12.69
C ARG A 255 2.83 4.75 12.73
N ARG A 256 1.79 4.72 11.92
CA ARG A 256 0.85 3.60 11.79
C ARG A 256 1.56 2.32 11.31
N ILE A 257 2.37 2.42 10.26
CA ILE A 257 3.15 1.30 9.72
C ILE A 257 4.14 0.78 10.77
N LEU A 258 4.88 1.68 11.43
CA LEU A 258 5.80 1.33 12.52
C LEU A 258 5.10 0.57 13.65
N ARG A 259 3.97 1.08 14.13
CA ARG A 259 3.22 0.45 15.23
C ARG A 259 2.61 -0.88 14.85
N ARG A 260 2.18 -1.02 13.59
CA ARG A 260 1.74 -2.31 13.06
C ARG A 260 2.88 -3.33 13.06
N ALA A 261 4.08 -2.95 12.64
CA ALA A 261 5.27 -3.80 12.72
C ALA A 261 5.60 -4.21 14.17
N VAL A 262 5.59 -3.25 15.11
CA VAL A 262 5.82 -3.53 16.56
C VAL A 262 4.85 -4.58 17.08
N ARG A 263 3.56 -4.47 16.75
CA ARG A 263 2.56 -5.47 17.13
C ARG A 263 2.92 -6.85 16.58
N HIS A 264 3.30 -6.95 15.30
CA HIS A 264 3.60 -8.24 14.69
C HIS A 264 4.84 -8.88 15.30
N TYR A 265 5.92 -8.15 15.59
CA TYR A 265 7.07 -8.77 16.24
C TYR A 265 6.80 -9.10 17.71
N LYS A 266 5.95 -8.34 18.44
CA LYS A 266 5.45 -8.75 19.76
C LYS A 266 4.68 -10.05 19.70
N LYS A 267 3.82 -10.23 18.71
CA LYS A 267 3.09 -11.50 18.48
C LYS A 267 4.05 -12.68 18.27
N LEU A 268 5.20 -12.43 17.69
CA LEU A 268 6.28 -13.41 17.54
C LEU A 268 7.16 -13.59 18.79
N GLY A 269 6.85 -12.90 19.89
CA GLY A 269 7.53 -13.02 21.18
C GLY A 269 8.69 -12.04 21.40
N ILE A 270 8.91 -11.08 20.52
CA ILE A 270 9.97 -10.06 20.67
C ILE A 270 9.42 -8.89 21.49
N ASN A 271 10.11 -8.54 22.60
CA ASN A 271 9.70 -7.49 23.53
C ASN A 271 10.67 -6.30 23.61
N GLU A 272 11.58 -6.21 22.68
CA GLU A 272 12.58 -5.14 22.55
C GLU A 272 12.49 -4.52 21.15
N PRO A 273 13.05 -3.31 20.92
CA PRO A 273 13.12 -2.74 19.59
C PRO A 273 13.77 -3.71 18.61
N PHE A 274 13.12 -3.94 17.48
CA PHE A 274 13.56 -4.97 16.54
C PHE A 274 13.53 -4.54 15.08
N LEU A 275 12.54 -3.73 14.66
CA LEU A 275 12.34 -3.34 13.27
C LEU A 275 13.55 -2.60 12.69
N HIS A 276 14.24 -1.80 13.51
CA HIS A 276 15.46 -1.09 13.10
C HIS A 276 16.56 -2.02 12.55
N ASN A 277 16.63 -3.28 13.03
CA ASN A 277 17.57 -4.27 12.50
C ASN A 277 17.22 -4.67 11.06
N LEU A 278 15.92 -4.87 10.80
CA LEU A 278 15.43 -5.16 9.43
C LEU A 278 15.66 -3.97 8.50
N VAL A 279 15.45 -2.76 8.99
CA VAL A 279 15.71 -1.54 8.23
C VAL A 279 17.19 -1.41 7.88
N GLN A 280 18.11 -1.79 8.78
CA GLN A 280 19.54 -1.81 8.45
C GLN A 280 19.84 -2.79 7.30
N LEU A 281 19.17 -3.94 7.25
CA LEU A 281 19.32 -4.88 6.14
C LEU A 281 18.78 -4.29 4.84
N VAL A 282 17.62 -3.62 4.89
CA VAL A 282 17.06 -2.90 3.70
C VAL A 282 18.05 -1.85 3.19
N ILE A 283 18.65 -1.07 4.08
CA ILE A 283 19.63 -0.06 3.69
C ILE A 283 20.83 -0.73 2.99
N ASN A 284 21.37 -1.78 3.56
CA ASN A 284 22.54 -2.47 3.02
C ASN A 284 22.25 -3.09 1.63
N GLU A 285 21.06 -3.66 1.44
CA GLU A 285 20.66 -4.29 0.18
C GLU A 285 20.37 -3.29 -0.91
N MET A 286 19.77 -2.13 -0.56
CA MET A 286 19.27 -1.18 -1.53
C MET A 286 20.16 0.06 -1.71
N GLU A 287 21.26 0.20 -0.95
CA GLU A 287 22.12 1.41 -1.00
C GLU A 287 22.84 1.61 -2.33
N GLU A 288 23.02 0.56 -3.12
CA GLU A 288 23.61 0.66 -4.46
C GLU A 288 22.67 1.38 -5.43
N PHE A 289 21.36 1.10 -5.33
CA PHE A 289 20.32 1.70 -6.18
C PHE A 289 19.79 3.02 -5.62
N TYR A 290 19.81 3.18 -4.28
CA TYR A 290 19.33 4.32 -3.54
C TYR A 290 20.40 4.83 -2.55
N PRO A 291 21.44 5.54 -3.03
CA PRO A 291 22.58 5.98 -2.18
C PRO A 291 22.17 6.87 -1.00
N GLU A 292 21.00 7.55 -1.13
CA GLU A 292 20.41 8.35 -0.07
C GLU A 292 20.09 7.54 1.20
N LEU A 293 19.73 6.26 1.08
CA LEU A 293 19.53 5.37 2.23
C LEU A 293 20.79 5.25 3.09
N LYS A 294 21.94 5.03 2.44
CA LYS A 294 23.24 4.97 3.13
C LYS A 294 23.59 6.28 3.82
N SER A 295 23.42 7.39 3.11
CA SER A 295 23.78 8.70 3.65
C SER A 295 22.95 9.12 4.86
N GLN A 296 21.71 8.61 4.98
CA GLN A 296 20.76 8.90 6.06
C GLN A 296 20.61 7.74 7.06
N ALA A 297 21.37 6.64 6.93
CA ALA A 297 21.21 5.42 7.70
C ALA A 297 21.09 5.65 9.22
N SER A 298 22.04 6.38 9.80
CA SER A 298 22.04 6.66 11.25
C SER A 298 20.79 7.44 11.70
N ASN A 299 20.32 8.38 10.89
CA ASN A 299 19.12 9.15 11.18
C ASN A 299 17.87 8.27 11.10
N ILE A 300 17.73 7.48 10.04
CA ILE A 300 16.61 6.54 9.85
C ILE A 300 16.52 5.58 11.03
N ILE A 301 17.62 4.91 11.37
CA ILE A 301 17.68 3.94 12.48
C ILE A 301 17.31 4.61 13.81
N SER A 302 17.86 5.80 14.10
CA SER A 302 17.57 6.52 15.36
C SER A 302 16.08 6.88 15.48
N ILE A 303 15.46 7.35 14.41
CA ILE A 303 14.02 7.72 14.40
C ILE A 303 13.16 6.49 14.68
N ILE A 304 13.47 5.38 14.00
CA ILE A 304 12.71 4.12 14.12
C ILE A 304 12.85 3.59 15.55
N THR A 305 14.06 3.44 16.05
CA THR A 305 14.33 2.93 17.41
C THR A 305 13.60 3.76 18.46
N ASN A 306 13.65 5.09 18.37
CA ASN A 306 12.95 5.97 19.30
C ASN A 306 11.42 5.81 19.26
N GLU A 307 10.82 5.59 18.09
CA GLU A 307 9.36 5.38 17.98
C GLU A 307 8.98 3.96 18.46
N GLU A 308 9.83 2.93 18.22
CA GLU A 308 9.67 1.58 18.76
C GLU A 308 9.65 1.61 20.30
N GLU A 309 10.66 2.23 20.94
CA GLU A 309 10.77 2.34 22.40
C GLU A 309 9.56 3.03 23.03
N LYS A 310 9.15 4.16 22.43
CA LYS A 310 7.96 4.89 22.89
C LYS A 310 6.69 4.04 22.82
N PHE A 311 6.50 3.31 21.73
CA PHE A 311 5.31 2.50 21.58
C PHE A 311 5.35 1.26 22.47
N LEU A 312 6.49 0.58 22.59
CA LEU A 312 6.69 -0.55 23.51
C LEU A 312 6.36 -0.17 24.96
N SER A 313 6.70 1.05 25.38
CA SER A 313 6.39 1.51 26.73
C SER A 313 4.89 1.68 27.04
N THR A 314 4.04 1.74 26.03
CA THR A 314 2.60 1.98 26.15
C THR A 314 1.73 0.83 25.67
N ILE A 315 2.28 -0.04 24.79
CA ILE A 315 1.49 -1.07 24.09
C ILE A 315 0.83 -2.07 25.04
N ASP A 316 1.53 -2.51 26.07
CA ASP A 316 0.99 -3.52 27.01
C ASP A 316 -0.23 -2.97 27.76
N ARG A 317 -0.15 -1.71 28.23
CA ARG A 317 -1.31 -1.04 28.85
C ARG A 317 -2.48 -0.85 27.87
N GLY A 318 -2.17 -0.63 26.60
CA GLY A 318 -3.18 -0.53 25.54
C GLY A 318 -3.89 -1.87 25.31
N PHE A 319 -3.16 -2.97 25.29
CA PHE A 319 -3.74 -4.31 25.20
C PHE A 319 -4.62 -4.62 26.42
N ASP A 320 -4.15 -4.35 27.65
CA ASP A 320 -4.94 -4.54 28.86
C ASP A 320 -6.25 -3.74 28.83
N GLN A 321 -6.22 -2.49 28.33
CA GLN A 321 -7.41 -1.66 28.20
C GLN A 321 -8.36 -2.14 27.11
N LEU A 322 -7.84 -2.65 25.98
CA LEU A 322 -8.66 -3.24 24.93
C LEU A 322 -9.38 -4.50 25.43
N GLU A 323 -8.67 -5.37 26.14
CA GLU A 323 -9.24 -6.58 26.73
C GLU A 323 -10.33 -6.26 27.76
N GLN A 324 -10.09 -5.25 28.59
CA GLN A 324 -11.11 -4.74 29.53
C GLN A 324 -12.34 -4.19 28.79
N ALA A 325 -12.15 -3.42 27.72
CA ALA A 325 -13.26 -2.87 26.93
C ALA A 325 -14.03 -3.99 26.22
N MET A 326 -13.34 -4.99 25.67
CA MET A 326 -13.96 -6.17 25.07
C MET A 326 -14.77 -6.97 26.10
N THR A 327 -14.21 -7.18 27.29
CA THR A 327 -14.89 -7.87 28.39
C THR A 327 -16.13 -7.10 28.83
N ALA A 328 -16.05 -5.79 28.95
CA ALA A 328 -17.18 -4.93 29.32
C ALA A 328 -18.29 -4.93 28.25
N SER A 329 -17.93 -5.20 27.00
CA SER A 329 -18.85 -5.22 25.86
C SER A 329 -19.23 -6.64 25.43
N ILE A 330 -19.07 -7.64 26.30
CA ILE A 330 -19.24 -9.06 25.94
C ILE A 330 -20.65 -9.40 25.45
N ASP A 331 -21.66 -8.71 25.97
CA ASP A 331 -23.07 -8.94 25.61
C ASP A 331 -23.44 -8.28 24.26
N THR A 332 -22.87 -7.13 23.96
CA THR A 332 -23.17 -6.35 22.76
C THR A 332 -22.24 -6.68 21.60
N LYS A 333 -21.03 -7.15 21.90
CA LYS A 333 -19.94 -7.34 20.94
C LYS A 333 -19.59 -6.07 20.14
N VAL A 334 -19.88 -4.90 20.71
CA VAL A 334 -19.60 -3.59 20.09
C VAL A 334 -18.70 -2.80 21.02
N LEU A 335 -17.49 -2.48 20.56
CA LEU A 335 -16.60 -1.54 21.25
C LEU A 335 -17.11 -0.10 21.06
N SER A 336 -17.33 0.60 22.16
CA SER A 336 -17.87 1.96 22.11
C SER A 336 -16.86 2.95 21.51
N GLY A 337 -17.37 4.00 20.85
CA GLY A 337 -16.52 5.07 20.31
C GLY A 337 -15.67 5.75 21.40
N LYS A 338 -16.12 5.81 22.64
CA LYS A 338 -15.35 6.34 23.79
C LYS A 338 -14.17 5.45 24.17
N ASP A 339 -14.33 4.12 24.15
CA ASP A 339 -13.25 3.19 24.45
C ASP A 339 -12.21 3.22 23.34
N ILE A 340 -12.66 3.24 22.07
CA ILE A 340 -11.79 3.39 20.91
C ILE A 340 -11.01 4.71 20.99
N PHE A 341 -11.69 5.82 21.31
CA PHE A 341 -11.05 7.12 21.47
C PHE A 341 -10.04 7.14 22.61
N LYS A 342 -10.35 6.53 23.75
CA LYS A 342 -9.42 6.41 24.89
C LYS A 342 -8.18 5.60 24.52
N LEU A 343 -8.34 4.50 23.80
CA LEU A 343 -7.22 3.70 23.27
C LEU A 343 -6.33 4.52 22.34
N TYR A 344 -6.93 5.30 21.45
CA TYR A 344 -6.23 6.16 20.53
C TYR A 344 -5.49 7.31 21.23
N ASP A 345 -6.22 8.12 22.02
CA ASP A 345 -5.72 9.37 22.58
C ASP A 345 -4.74 9.14 23.77
N THR A 346 -5.06 8.20 24.64
CA THR A 346 -4.29 7.97 25.87
C THR A 346 -3.17 6.95 25.69
N PHE A 347 -3.43 5.88 24.97
CA PHE A 347 -2.48 4.77 24.80
C PHE A 347 -1.78 4.77 23.45
N GLY A 348 -2.20 5.68 22.56
CA GLY A 348 -1.60 5.80 21.24
C GLY A 348 -1.84 4.59 20.33
N PHE A 349 -2.93 3.86 20.56
CA PHE A 349 -3.39 2.78 19.71
C PHE A 349 -4.10 3.38 18.49
N PRO A 350 -3.56 3.27 17.29
CA PRO A 350 -4.25 3.68 16.08
C PRO A 350 -5.54 2.86 15.90
N VAL A 351 -6.58 3.47 15.33
CA VAL A 351 -7.89 2.81 15.18
C VAL A 351 -7.81 1.58 14.28
N ASP A 352 -7.05 1.67 13.21
CA ASP A 352 -6.78 0.53 12.32
C ASP A 352 -6.03 -0.62 13.01
N LEU A 353 -5.22 -0.32 14.04
CA LEU A 353 -4.63 -1.36 14.88
C LEU A 353 -5.70 -2.05 15.73
N ILE A 354 -6.68 -1.29 16.22
CA ILE A 354 -7.83 -1.86 16.95
C ILE A 354 -8.69 -2.69 15.99
N GLU A 355 -8.98 -2.16 14.79
CA GLU A 355 -9.68 -2.88 13.72
C GLU A 355 -9.01 -4.22 13.39
N ASP A 356 -7.70 -4.21 13.21
CA ASP A 356 -6.89 -5.42 12.97
C ASP A 356 -6.97 -6.43 14.13
N LEU A 357 -7.01 -5.94 15.38
CA LEU A 357 -7.07 -6.79 16.57
C LEU A 357 -8.42 -7.46 16.74
N VAL A 358 -9.50 -6.79 16.35
CA VAL A 358 -10.87 -7.31 16.50
C VAL A 358 -11.39 -8.03 15.26
N ARG A 359 -10.71 -7.90 14.12
CA ARG A 359 -11.14 -8.45 12.81
C ARG A 359 -11.42 -9.94 12.84
N ASP A 360 -10.59 -10.71 13.52
CA ASP A 360 -10.68 -12.16 13.62
C ASP A 360 -11.53 -12.59 14.85
N THR A 361 -12.25 -11.64 15.47
CA THR A 361 -13.17 -11.84 16.59
C THR A 361 -14.62 -11.55 16.16
N ASP A 362 -15.55 -11.78 17.06
CA ASP A 362 -16.97 -11.45 16.88
C ASP A 362 -17.33 -10.01 17.30
N TYR A 363 -16.31 -9.17 17.57
CA TYR A 363 -16.51 -7.76 17.94
C TYR A 363 -16.56 -6.84 16.71
N THR A 364 -17.34 -5.76 16.86
CA THR A 364 -17.42 -4.65 15.92
C THR A 364 -17.08 -3.33 16.61
N LEU A 365 -16.70 -2.31 15.82
CA LEU A 365 -16.32 -0.99 16.32
C LEU A 365 -17.39 0.04 16.00
N ASP A 366 -17.77 0.86 16.99
CA ASP A 366 -18.60 2.05 16.76
C ASP A 366 -17.72 3.22 16.27
N LEU A 367 -17.32 3.14 15.01
CA LEU A 367 -16.46 4.15 14.38
C LEU A 367 -17.15 5.50 14.28
N LYS A 368 -18.48 5.54 14.14
CA LYS A 368 -19.24 6.79 14.08
C LYS A 368 -19.14 7.57 15.38
N ALA A 369 -19.36 6.91 16.50
CA ALA A 369 -19.21 7.55 17.81
C ALA A 369 -17.73 7.93 18.09
N TYR A 370 -16.76 7.16 17.59
CA TYR A 370 -15.35 7.53 17.65
C TYR A 370 -15.06 8.84 16.90
N GLU A 371 -15.56 8.99 15.68
CA GLU A 371 -15.39 10.21 14.88
C GLU A 371 -15.99 11.44 15.57
N GLU A 372 -17.14 11.28 16.25
CA GLU A 372 -17.75 12.32 17.06
C GLU A 372 -16.84 12.75 18.23
N GLU A 373 -16.23 11.81 18.95
CA GLU A 373 -15.27 12.10 20.03
C GLU A 373 -14.01 12.80 19.51
N MET A 374 -13.47 12.36 18.38
CA MET A 374 -12.35 13.02 17.70
C MET A 374 -12.66 14.48 17.32
N LEU A 375 -13.85 14.72 16.80
CA LEU A 375 -14.30 16.07 16.43
C LEU A 375 -14.45 16.97 17.68
N ASN A 376 -14.99 16.42 18.76
CA ASN A 376 -15.14 17.11 20.04
C ASN A 376 -13.78 17.51 20.63
N GLN A 377 -12.80 16.61 20.62
CA GLN A 377 -11.45 16.90 21.07
C GLN A 377 -10.78 17.99 20.21
N LYS A 378 -10.86 17.87 18.88
CA LYS A 378 -10.30 18.85 17.94
C LYS A 378 -10.87 20.25 18.15
N ASN A 379 -12.18 20.34 18.43
CA ASN A 379 -12.85 21.59 18.72
C ASN A 379 -12.43 22.16 20.08
N SER A 380 -12.28 21.32 21.10
CA SER A 380 -11.81 21.70 22.43
C SER A 380 -10.37 22.20 22.42
N SER A 381 -9.48 21.51 21.68
CA SER A 381 -8.09 21.91 21.49
C SER A 381 -7.95 23.24 20.74
N LYS A 382 -8.78 23.48 19.71
CA LYS A 382 -8.83 24.78 19.00
C LYS A 382 -9.31 25.92 19.93
N LYS A 383 -10.28 25.67 20.82
CA LYS A 383 -10.75 26.66 21.80
C LYS A 383 -9.65 26.98 22.82
N ALA A 384 -8.95 25.95 23.33
CA ALA A 384 -7.83 26.12 24.26
C ALA A 384 -6.63 26.87 23.65
N SER A 385 -6.32 26.62 22.38
CA SER A 385 -5.26 27.32 21.64
C SER A 385 -5.62 28.80 21.41
N LYS A 386 -6.87 29.12 21.06
CA LYS A 386 -7.34 30.49 20.93
C LYS A 386 -7.31 31.26 22.29
N PHE A 387 -7.60 30.55 23.38
CA PHE A 387 -7.51 31.15 24.71
C PHE A 387 -6.07 31.45 25.13
N LYS A 388 -5.12 30.58 24.81
CA LYS A 388 -3.68 30.84 25.05
C LYS A 388 -3.13 31.98 24.20
N SER A 389 -3.55 32.14 22.96
CA SER A 389 -3.12 33.27 22.11
C SER A 389 -3.68 34.60 22.59
N SER A 390 -4.96 34.64 23.05
CA SER A 390 -5.58 35.84 23.64
C SER A 390 -4.94 36.25 24.99
N THR A 391 -4.49 35.27 25.75
CA THR A 391 -3.81 35.51 27.04
C THR A 391 -2.38 36.03 26.81
N ALA A 392 -1.67 35.49 25.81
CA ALA A 392 -0.34 35.98 25.44
C ALA A 392 -0.39 37.41 24.86
N GLU A 393 -1.38 37.73 24.02
CA GLU A 393 -1.61 39.07 23.50
C GLU A 393 -2.00 40.06 24.61
N SER A 394 -2.78 39.61 25.59
CA SER A 394 -3.13 40.41 26.75
C SER A 394 -1.93 40.70 27.68
N LEU A 395 -1.06 39.69 27.89
CA LEU A 395 0.20 39.84 28.61
C LEU A 395 1.18 40.77 27.86
N HIS A 396 1.27 40.64 26.53
CA HIS A 396 2.11 41.53 25.73
C HIS A 396 1.62 42.98 25.74
N ARG A 397 0.31 43.23 25.76
CA ARG A 397 -0.29 44.57 25.95
C ARG A 397 -0.05 45.15 27.33
N LEU A 398 -0.02 44.33 28.39
CA LEU A 398 0.28 44.77 29.75
C LEU A 398 1.77 45.13 29.91
N LEU A 399 2.67 44.32 29.32
CA LEU A 399 4.11 44.58 29.37
C LEU A 399 4.55 45.82 28.56
N ASN A 400 3.79 46.19 27.51
CA ASN A 400 4.06 47.37 26.69
C ASN A 400 3.37 48.66 27.18
N ARG A 401 2.75 48.66 28.37
CA ARG A 401 2.12 49.84 28.96
C ARG A 401 2.94 50.56 30.06
N GLU A 402 4.14 50.07 30.36
CA GLU A 402 5.09 50.75 31.23
C GLU A 402 6.32 51.17 30.40
N TYR A 403 6.17 52.21 29.56
CA TYR A 403 7.23 53.22 29.21
C TYR A 403 6.57 54.40 28.49
#